data_f2838ed4de45a5d874403f1eed135a62
#
_entry.id   f2838ed4de45a5d874403f1eed135a62
#
_cell.length_a   1.000
_cell.length_b   1.000
_cell.length_c   1.000
_cell.angle_alpha   90.00
_cell.angle_beta   90.00
_cell.angle_gamma   90.00
#
_symmetry.space_group_name_H-M   'P 1'
#
loop_
_entity.id
_entity.type
_entity.pdbx_description
1 polymer ?
#
loop_
_entity_poly.entity_id
_entity_poly.type
_entity_poly.pdbx_seq_one_letter_code
_entity_poly.pdbx_strand_id
1 'polypeptide(L)'
;MTEKISIDDLAARFYISKYHMMRRFRAQTGYTIHAYLVGKRLMLAREKISAGVPVMEAACQCGFGDYSSFSRAYRREFGHAPSSAR
;
A
#
# COMPACT_ATOMS: atom_id res chain seq x y z
N MET A 1 7.94 1.80 9.57
CA MET A 1 6.91 1.03 10.26
C MET A 1 5.81 0.62 9.31
N THR A 2 5.39 -0.61 9.40
CA THR A 2 4.46 -1.20 8.43
C THR A 2 3.08 -1.47 9.04
N GLU A 3 2.59 -0.53 9.82
CA GLU A 3 1.26 -0.63 10.38
C GLU A 3 0.19 -0.58 9.30
N LYS A 4 -0.86 -1.34 9.50
CA LYS A 4 -2.03 -1.23 8.65
C LYS A 4 -2.75 0.07 8.99
N ILE A 5 -2.82 0.95 8.00
CA ILE A 5 -3.59 2.18 8.13
C ILE A 5 -4.91 1.96 7.40
N SER A 6 -6.01 2.05 8.12
CA SER A 6 -7.32 1.92 7.52
C SER A 6 -7.93 3.31 7.25
N ILE A 7 -8.90 3.35 6.34
CA ILE A 7 -9.63 4.59 6.07
C ILE A 7 -10.39 5.03 7.30
N ASP A 8 -10.92 4.09 8.09
CA ASP A 8 -11.62 4.40 9.31
C ASP A 8 -10.71 5.07 10.33
N ASP A 9 -9.48 4.59 10.47
CA ASP A 9 -8.50 5.20 11.37
C ASP A 9 -8.16 6.62 10.97
N LEU A 10 -7.99 6.87 9.66
CA LEU A 10 -7.70 8.20 9.17
C LEU A 10 -8.87 9.14 9.41
N ALA A 11 -10.10 8.68 9.15
CA ALA A 11 -11.29 9.50 9.36
C ALA A 11 -11.46 9.85 10.83
N ALA A 12 -11.25 8.90 11.73
CA ALA A 12 -11.33 9.13 13.16
C ALA A 12 -10.29 10.14 13.62
N ARG A 13 -9.10 10.08 13.08
CA ARG A 13 -8.02 10.99 13.44
C ARG A 13 -8.32 12.44 13.07
N PHE A 14 -9.01 12.65 11.97
CA PHE A 14 -9.36 13.99 11.50
C PHE A 14 -10.77 14.42 11.86
N TYR A 15 -11.52 13.59 12.59
CA TYR A 15 -12.89 13.90 13.03
C TYR A 15 -13.83 14.23 11.89
N ILE A 16 -13.64 13.57 10.75
CA ILE A 16 -14.52 13.72 9.59
C ILE A 16 -15.08 12.36 9.19
N SER A 17 -16.19 12.37 8.44
CA SER A 17 -16.77 11.13 7.98
C SER A 17 -15.84 10.47 6.96
N LYS A 18 -15.84 9.15 6.98
CA LYS A 18 -15.08 8.34 6.02
C LYS A 18 -15.40 8.73 4.58
N TYR A 19 -16.68 8.91 4.29
CA TYR A 19 -17.15 9.28 2.95
C TYR A 19 -16.60 10.64 2.52
N HIS A 20 -16.67 11.63 3.41
CA HIS A 20 -16.18 12.98 3.14
C HIS A 20 -14.68 13.01 2.87
N MET A 21 -13.92 12.27 3.68
CA MET A 21 -12.48 12.19 3.55
C MET A 21 -12.09 11.57 2.20
N MET A 22 -12.78 10.51 1.80
CA MET A 22 -12.50 9.83 0.55
C MET A 22 -12.77 10.74 -0.66
N ARG A 23 -13.87 11.48 -0.63
CA ARG A 23 -14.20 12.41 -1.71
C ARG A 23 -13.18 13.53 -1.83
N ARG A 24 -12.80 14.13 -0.71
CA ARG A 24 -11.82 15.22 -0.71
C ARG A 24 -10.46 14.75 -1.21
N PHE A 25 -10.03 13.60 -0.75
CA PHE A 25 -8.74 13.04 -1.16
C PHE A 25 -8.71 12.83 -2.67
N ARG A 26 -9.74 12.20 -3.22
CA ARG A 26 -9.80 11.95 -4.65
C ARG A 26 -9.86 13.24 -5.46
N ALA A 27 -10.60 14.23 -4.99
CA ALA A 27 -10.72 15.52 -5.68
C ALA A 27 -9.38 16.26 -5.73
N GLN A 28 -8.58 16.16 -4.67
CA GLN A 28 -7.33 16.89 -4.55
C GLN A 28 -6.16 16.18 -5.22
N THR A 29 -6.12 14.85 -5.19
CA THR A 29 -4.98 14.08 -5.65
C THR A 29 -5.23 13.29 -6.93
N GLY A 30 -6.48 13.09 -7.30
CA GLY A 30 -6.86 12.23 -8.42
C GLY A 30 -6.80 10.74 -8.10
N TYR A 31 -6.42 10.36 -6.88
CA TYR A 31 -6.34 8.96 -6.45
C TYR A 31 -7.34 8.69 -5.35
N THR A 32 -7.80 7.44 -5.25
CA THR A 32 -8.54 7.03 -4.07
C THR A 32 -7.56 6.82 -2.91
N ILE A 33 -8.05 6.98 -1.68
CA ILE A 33 -7.22 6.72 -0.51
C ILE A 33 -6.70 5.28 -0.52
N HIS A 34 -7.55 4.34 -0.93
CA HIS A 34 -7.16 2.93 -1.01
C HIS A 34 -5.97 2.75 -1.97
N ALA A 35 -6.06 3.30 -3.17
CA ALA A 35 -4.98 3.20 -4.16
C ALA A 35 -3.69 3.84 -3.64
N TYR A 36 -3.82 4.99 -2.98
CA TYR A 36 -2.66 5.67 -2.40
C TYR A 36 -1.98 4.81 -1.33
N LEU A 37 -2.76 4.21 -0.43
CA LEU A 37 -2.22 3.37 0.63
C LEU A 37 -1.55 2.12 0.08
N VAL A 38 -2.16 1.50 -0.94
CA VAL A 38 -1.56 0.34 -1.60
C VAL A 38 -0.23 0.72 -2.24
N GLY A 39 -0.17 1.85 -2.92
CA GLY A 39 1.06 2.36 -3.52
C GLY A 39 2.17 2.56 -2.49
N LYS A 40 1.84 3.14 -1.34
CA LYS A 40 2.81 3.34 -0.26
C LYS A 40 3.32 2.02 0.30
N ARG A 41 2.44 1.06 0.49
CA ARG A 41 2.83 -0.28 0.96
C ARG A 41 3.77 -0.97 -0.03
N LEU A 42 3.49 -0.83 -1.32
CA LEU A 42 4.33 -1.41 -2.37
C LEU A 42 5.71 -0.77 -2.40
N MET A 43 5.80 0.53 -2.21
CA MET A 43 7.09 1.23 -2.16
C MET A 43 7.93 0.74 -0.98
N LEU A 44 7.32 0.58 0.19
CA LEU A 44 7.99 0.05 1.37
C LEU A 44 8.47 -1.38 1.13
N ALA A 45 7.63 -2.21 0.50
CA ALA A 45 8.00 -3.58 0.19
C ALA A 45 9.20 -3.62 -0.75
N ARG A 46 9.22 -2.77 -1.77
CA ARG A 46 10.34 -2.70 -2.72
C ARG A 46 11.65 -2.33 -2.00
N GLU A 47 11.60 -1.37 -1.09
CA GLU A 47 12.77 -0.98 -0.32
C GLU A 47 13.28 -2.15 0.54
N LYS A 48 12.38 -2.88 1.17
CA LYS A 48 12.74 -4.04 2.00
C LYS A 48 13.38 -5.15 1.15
N ILE A 49 12.81 -5.43 -0.01
CA ILE A 49 13.34 -6.44 -0.92
C ILE A 49 14.73 -6.03 -1.39
N SER A 50 14.94 -4.78 -1.74
CA SER A 50 16.24 -4.27 -2.15
C SER A 50 17.27 -4.36 -1.03
N ALA A 51 16.83 -4.28 0.20
CA ALA A 51 17.70 -4.41 1.37
C ALA A 51 17.99 -5.86 1.76
N GLY A 52 17.41 -6.82 1.05
CA GLY A 52 17.67 -8.24 1.29
C GLY A 52 16.56 -8.99 2.03
N VAL A 53 15.46 -8.35 2.34
CA VAL A 53 14.32 -9.02 2.98
C VAL A 53 13.67 -9.96 1.96
N PRO A 54 13.37 -11.22 2.35
CA PRO A 54 12.67 -12.13 1.44
C PRO A 54 11.34 -11.55 0.97
N VAL A 55 10.99 -11.81 -0.29
CA VAL A 55 9.80 -11.22 -0.92
C VAL A 55 8.54 -11.50 -0.12
N MET A 56 8.33 -12.74 0.30
CA MET A 56 7.12 -13.10 1.07
C MET A 56 7.07 -12.39 2.41
N GLU A 57 8.21 -12.26 3.06
CA GLU A 57 8.30 -11.55 4.33
C GLU A 57 8.02 -10.06 4.17
N ALA A 58 8.57 -9.46 3.13
CA ALA A 58 8.32 -8.05 2.82
C ALA A 58 6.83 -7.80 2.58
N ALA A 59 6.17 -8.67 1.82
CA ALA A 59 4.74 -8.57 1.57
C ALA A 59 3.94 -8.62 2.87
N CYS A 60 4.27 -9.58 3.73
CA CYS A 60 3.58 -9.75 5.01
C CYS A 60 3.78 -8.52 5.91
N GLN A 61 5.01 -8.04 6.02
CA GLN A 61 5.33 -6.87 6.85
C GLN A 61 4.63 -5.61 6.35
N CYS A 62 4.38 -5.52 5.06
CA CYS A 62 3.72 -4.36 4.48
C CYS A 62 2.19 -4.47 4.46
N GLY A 63 1.64 -5.49 5.07
CA GLY A 63 0.20 -5.59 5.29
C GLY A 63 -0.58 -6.31 4.20
N PHE A 64 0.09 -7.05 3.30
CA PHE A 64 -0.60 -7.86 2.29
C PHE A 64 -1.00 -9.21 2.88
N GLY A 65 -2.24 -9.61 2.64
CA GLY A 65 -2.78 -10.84 3.21
C GLY A 65 -2.27 -12.11 2.56
N ASP A 66 -1.93 -12.06 1.26
CA ASP A 66 -1.40 -13.19 0.54
C ASP A 66 -0.42 -12.73 -0.55
N TYR A 67 0.42 -13.67 -0.97
CA TYR A 67 1.45 -13.36 -1.96
C TYR A 67 0.87 -13.06 -3.34
N SER A 68 -0.21 -13.73 -3.72
CA SER A 68 -0.80 -13.52 -5.04
C SER A 68 -1.31 -12.10 -5.22
N SER A 69 -1.99 -11.57 -4.21
CA SER A 69 -2.47 -10.18 -4.23
C SER A 69 -1.31 -9.20 -4.29
N PHE A 70 -0.28 -9.44 -3.49
CA PHE A 70 0.91 -8.62 -3.48
C PHE A 70 1.61 -8.63 -4.84
N SER A 71 1.83 -9.80 -5.40
CA SER A 71 2.52 -9.96 -6.66
C SER A 71 1.81 -9.23 -7.80
N ARG A 72 0.48 -9.36 -7.87
CA ARG A 72 -0.30 -8.67 -8.91
C ARG A 72 -0.24 -7.16 -8.74
N ALA A 73 -0.38 -6.67 -7.52
CA ALA A 73 -0.32 -5.24 -7.24
C ALA A 73 1.06 -4.68 -7.56
N TYR A 74 2.10 -5.39 -7.16
CA TYR A 74 3.48 -4.99 -7.40
C TYR A 74 3.77 -4.89 -8.91
N ARG A 75 3.36 -5.92 -9.65
CA ARG A 75 3.58 -5.92 -11.09
C ARG A 75 2.82 -4.81 -11.80
N ARG A 76 1.62 -4.50 -11.34
CA ARG A 76 0.83 -3.39 -11.89
C ARG A 76 1.51 -2.05 -11.63
N GLU A 77 2.06 -1.88 -10.44
CA GLU A 77 2.69 -0.61 -10.03
C GLU A 77 4.05 -0.40 -10.68
N PHE A 78 4.89 -1.43 -10.70
CA PHE A 78 6.29 -1.30 -11.09
C PHE A 78 6.62 -1.93 -12.45
N GLY A 79 5.71 -2.67 -13.05
CA GLY A 79 5.89 -3.25 -14.37
C GLY A 79 6.69 -4.56 -14.40
N HIS A 80 7.11 -5.07 -13.24
CA HIS A 80 7.83 -6.34 -13.14
C HIS A 80 7.49 -7.06 -11.85
N ALA A 81 7.82 -8.35 -11.77
CA ALA A 81 7.50 -9.16 -10.60
C ALA A 81 8.37 -8.76 -9.40
N PRO A 82 7.87 -8.97 -8.16
CA PRO A 82 8.65 -8.65 -6.95
C PRO A 82 10.00 -9.36 -6.89
N SER A 83 10.08 -10.59 -7.40
CA SER A 83 11.32 -11.34 -7.41
C SER A 83 12.42 -10.69 -8.27
N SER A 84 12.04 -9.81 -9.19
CA SER A 84 12.99 -9.08 -10.03
C SER A 84 13.55 -7.83 -9.37
N ALA A 85 13.08 -7.47 -8.20
CA ALA A 85 13.47 -6.24 -7.51
C ALA A 85 14.84 -6.34 -6.82
N ARG A 86 15.39 -7.52 -6.74
CA ARG A 86 16.70 -7.75 -6.13
C ARG A 86 17.85 -7.39 -7.07
#